data_f2b26b0cd7b10750c3540dcef19765b8
#
_entry.id   f2b26b0cd7b10750c3540dcef19765b8
#
_cell.length_a   1.000
_cell.length_b   1.000
_cell.length_c   1.000
_cell.angle_alpha   90.00
_cell.angle_beta   90.00
_cell.angle_gamma   90.00
#
_symmetry.space_group_name_H-M   'P 1'
#
loop_
_entity.id
_entity.type
_entity.pdbx_description
1 polymer ?
#
loop_
_entity_poly.entity_id
_entity_poly.type
_entity_poly.pdbx_seq_one_letter_code
_entity_poly.pdbx_strand_id
1 'polypeptide(L)'
;MTNAIALRTDDKFALVVDMVADGLTSEHSRRAYRRAIADFTAWLADAGRPGFSKATVNSYRAHLIAAGLSPATVNQRLSAVRKLASEAADNGLMDGQTAAGIGRV
;
A
#
# COMPACT_ATOMS: atom_id res chain seq x y z
N MET A 1 27.45 3.56 14.23
CA MET A 1 26.85 3.31 14.09
C MET A 1 25.76 2.96 14.30
N THR A 2 25.35 3.03 14.66
CA THR A 2 24.18 2.47 15.05
C THR A 2 23.11 2.34 14.04
N ASN A 3 23.46 2.21 12.84
CA ASN A 3 22.51 1.90 11.80
C ASN A 3 21.82 0.57 12.02
N ALA A 4 22.33 -0.23 12.91
CA ALA A 4 21.71 -1.49 13.27
C ALA A 4 20.29 -1.33 13.80
N ILE A 5 19.96 -0.17 14.36
CA ILE A 5 18.62 0.06 14.89
C ILE A 5 17.83 1.07 14.07
N ALA A 6 18.44 1.65 13.04
CA ALA A 6 17.75 2.58 12.16
C ALA A 6 17.15 1.81 11.00
N LEU A 7 15.83 1.84 10.90
CA LEU A 7 15.12 1.15 9.81
C LEU A 7 15.06 2.04 8.58
N ARG A 8 15.24 1.44 7.44
CA ARG A 8 15.03 2.10 6.16
C ARG A 8 13.53 2.33 5.96
N THR A 9 13.16 3.29 5.13
CA THR A 9 11.76 3.60 4.86
C THR A 9 11.00 2.36 4.38
N ASP A 10 11.61 1.56 3.50
CA ASP A 10 10.98 0.33 3.01
C ASP A 10 10.69 -0.64 4.15
N ASP A 11 11.63 -0.77 5.09
CA ASP A 11 11.46 -1.65 6.24
C ASP A 11 10.36 -1.15 7.17
N LYS A 12 10.23 0.18 7.31
CA LYS A 12 9.16 0.77 8.11
C LYS A 12 7.80 0.51 7.50
N PHE A 13 7.67 0.64 6.18
CA PHE A 13 6.43 0.29 5.49
C PHE A 13 6.11 -1.19 5.66
N ALA A 14 7.11 -2.07 5.56
CA ALA A 14 6.89 -3.49 5.77
C ALA A 14 6.36 -3.78 7.18
N LEU A 15 6.88 -3.09 8.19
CA LEU A 15 6.37 -3.22 9.55
C LEU A 15 4.91 -2.77 9.66
N VAL A 16 4.55 -1.67 9.01
CA VAL A 16 3.17 -1.19 9.03
C VAL A 16 2.25 -2.20 8.33
N VAL A 17 2.68 -2.80 7.23
CA VAL A 17 1.92 -3.86 6.55
C VAL A 17 1.66 -5.02 7.52
N ASP A 18 2.68 -5.44 8.25
CA ASP A 18 2.54 -6.53 9.22
C ASP A 18 1.57 -6.15 10.35
N MET A 19 1.68 -4.95 10.88
CA MET A 19 0.79 -4.48 11.94
C MET A 19 -0.66 -4.41 11.49
N VAL A 20 -0.90 -3.90 10.28
CA VAL A 20 -2.25 -3.84 9.71
C VAL A 20 -2.80 -5.25 9.53
N ALA A 21 -2.01 -6.16 8.98
CA ALA A 21 -2.41 -7.54 8.77
C ALA A 21 -2.77 -8.22 10.10
N ASP A 22 -1.95 -7.98 11.14
CA ASP A 22 -2.19 -8.56 12.46
C ASP A 22 -3.51 -8.08 13.06
N GLY A 23 -3.94 -6.87 12.72
CA GLY A 23 -5.22 -6.35 13.19
C GLY A 23 -6.44 -6.89 12.48
N LEU A 24 -6.26 -7.63 11.39
CA LEU A 24 -7.37 -8.25 10.66
C LEU A 24 -7.79 -9.54 11.35
N THR A 25 -9.11 -9.79 11.38
CA THR A 25 -9.67 -10.84 12.22
C THR A 25 -9.60 -12.23 11.62
N SER A 26 -9.46 -12.37 10.30
CA SER A 26 -9.46 -13.68 9.65
C SER A 26 -8.16 -13.91 8.90
N GLU A 27 -7.79 -15.19 8.82
CA GLU A 27 -6.63 -15.61 8.04
C GLU A 27 -6.79 -15.25 6.57
N HIS A 28 -8.01 -15.42 6.04
CA HIS A 28 -8.30 -15.05 4.66
C HIS A 28 -8.06 -13.55 4.40
N SER A 29 -8.54 -12.69 5.29
CA SER A 29 -8.35 -11.24 5.17
C SER A 29 -6.88 -10.86 5.26
N ARG A 30 -6.12 -11.50 6.15
CA ARG A 30 -4.69 -11.23 6.29
C ARG A 30 -3.94 -11.58 5.01
N ARG A 31 -4.21 -12.75 4.43
CA ARG A 31 -3.57 -13.17 3.18
C ARG A 31 -3.94 -12.27 2.02
N ALA A 32 -5.21 -11.91 1.92
CA ALA A 32 -5.70 -11.03 0.85
C ALA A 32 -5.02 -9.66 0.94
N TYR A 33 -4.91 -9.09 2.13
CA TYR A 33 -4.26 -7.81 2.34
C TYR A 33 -2.78 -7.88 1.95
N ARG A 34 -2.05 -8.88 2.47
CA ARG A 34 -0.62 -9.03 2.18
C ARG A 34 -0.38 -9.22 0.69
N ARG A 35 -1.21 -10.00 0.02
CA ARG A 35 -1.08 -10.22 -1.41
C ARG A 35 -1.33 -8.93 -2.19
N ALA A 36 -2.36 -8.18 -1.82
CA ALA A 36 -2.67 -6.93 -2.49
C ALA A 36 -1.51 -5.94 -2.39
N ILE A 37 -0.89 -5.83 -1.22
CA ILE A 37 0.24 -4.93 -1.01
C ILE A 37 1.49 -5.45 -1.73
N ALA A 38 1.74 -6.76 -1.73
CA ALA A 38 2.86 -7.35 -2.46
C ALA A 38 2.75 -7.07 -3.96
N ASP A 39 1.55 -7.19 -4.52
CA ASP A 39 1.32 -6.90 -5.94
C ASP A 39 1.52 -5.42 -6.25
N PHE A 40 1.07 -4.54 -5.36
CA PHE A 40 1.28 -3.11 -5.52
C PHE A 40 2.77 -2.74 -5.48
N THR A 41 3.51 -3.28 -4.53
CA THR A 41 4.95 -2.99 -4.41
C THR A 41 5.73 -3.56 -5.59
N ALA A 42 5.35 -4.71 -6.11
CA ALA A 42 5.96 -5.27 -7.32
C ALA A 42 5.70 -4.36 -8.53
N TRP A 43 4.47 -3.87 -8.67
CA TRP A 43 4.15 -2.94 -9.74
C TRP A 43 4.96 -1.64 -9.62
N LEU A 44 5.11 -1.10 -8.40
CA LEU A 44 5.91 0.09 -8.15
C LEU A 44 7.36 -0.12 -8.60
N ALA A 45 7.93 -1.27 -8.29
CA ALA A 45 9.30 -1.58 -8.68
C ALA A 45 9.44 -1.62 -10.20
N ASP A 46 8.50 -2.24 -10.90
CA ASP A 46 8.50 -2.33 -12.36
C ASP A 46 8.27 -0.96 -13.01
N ALA A 47 7.54 -0.09 -12.36
CA ALA A 47 7.24 1.25 -12.86
C ALA A 47 8.37 2.26 -12.58
N GLY A 48 9.50 1.84 -12.06
CA GLY A 48 10.63 2.71 -11.77
C GLY A 48 10.57 3.36 -10.40
N ARG A 49 9.83 2.78 -9.48
CA ARG A 49 9.70 3.22 -8.08
C ARG A 49 9.22 4.68 -7.96
N PRO A 50 8.08 5.03 -8.57
CA PRO A 50 7.51 6.36 -8.36
C PRO A 50 7.13 6.53 -6.89
N GLY A 51 7.04 7.78 -6.43
CA GLY A 51 6.64 8.07 -5.06
C GLY A 51 5.23 7.55 -4.77
N PHE A 52 4.99 7.20 -3.51
CA PHE A 52 3.65 6.76 -3.08
C PHE A 52 2.77 8.01 -2.91
N SER A 53 1.97 8.29 -3.92
CA SER A 53 1.15 9.49 -4.02
C SER A 53 -0.18 9.18 -4.70
N LYS A 54 -1.10 10.16 -4.68
CA LYS A 54 -2.38 10.01 -5.37
C LYS A 54 -2.19 9.70 -6.85
N ALA A 55 -1.27 10.41 -7.51
CA ALA A 55 -1.01 10.20 -8.95
C ALA A 55 -0.53 8.78 -9.23
N THR A 56 0.36 8.27 -8.39
CA THR A 56 0.88 6.91 -8.51
C THR A 56 -0.24 5.88 -8.34
N VAL A 57 -1.10 6.08 -7.35
CA VAL A 57 -2.19 5.14 -7.09
C VAL A 57 -3.25 5.21 -8.20
N ASN A 58 -3.48 6.40 -8.77
CA ASN A 58 -4.33 6.52 -9.96
C ASN A 58 -3.77 5.70 -11.13
N SER A 59 -2.45 5.75 -11.35
CA SER A 59 -1.80 4.96 -12.39
C SER A 59 -1.93 3.46 -12.11
N TYR A 60 -1.81 3.06 -10.86
CA TYR A 60 -2.01 1.68 -10.48
C TYR A 60 -3.44 1.22 -10.76
N ARG A 61 -4.42 2.06 -10.44
CA ARG A 61 -5.82 1.77 -10.76
C ARG A 61 -6.01 1.55 -12.26
N ALA A 62 -5.44 2.43 -13.08
CA ALA A 62 -5.50 2.30 -14.53
C ALA A 62 -4.86 0.99 -15.00
N HIS A 63 -3.73 0.61 -14.40
CA HIS A 63 -3.05 -0.64 -14.69
C HIS A 63 -3.95 -1.85 -14.39
N LEU A 64 -4.62 -1.85 -13.24
CA LEU A 64 -5.51 -2.95 -12.86
C LEU A 64 -6.69 -3.08 -13.83
N ILE A 65 -7.26 -1.95 -14.22
CA ILE A 65 -8.37 -1.93 -15.17
C ILE A 65 -7.90 -2.45 -16.53
N ALA A 66 -6.75 -2.01 -17.01
CA ALA A 66 -6.19 -2.44 -18.29
C ALA A 66 -5.86 -3.93 -18.28
N ALA A 67 -5.53 -4.50 -17.11
CA ALA A 67 -5.29 -5.93 -16.97
C ALA A 67 -6.56 -6.77 -17.00
N GLY A 68 -7.72 -6.14 -17.09
CA GLY A 68 -8.99 -6.86 -17.22
C GLY A 68 -9.61 -7.31 -15.92
N LEU A 69 -9.15 -6.78 -14.77
CA LEU A 69 -9.72 -7.16 -13.49
C LEU A 69 -11.12 -6.57 -13.32
N SER A 70 -11.99 -7.31 -12.63
CA SER A 70 -13.35 -6.84 -12.36
C SER A 70 -13.33 -5.59 -11.46
N PRO A 71 -14.38 -4.75 -11.54
CA PRO A 71 -14.48 -3.58 -10.65
C PRO A 71 -14.37 -3.95 -9.17
N ALA A 72 -14.95 -5.06 -8.76
CA ALA A 72 -14.88 -5.52 -7.37
C ALA A 72 -13.43 -5.83 -6.96
N THR A 73 -12.68 -6.50 -7.84
CA THR A 73 -11.28 -6.83 -7.57
C THR A 73 -10.42 -5.56 -7.53
N VAL A 74 -10.64 -4.64 -8.48
CA VAL A 74 -9.93 -3.36 -8.49
C VAL A 74 -10.16 -2.61 -7.18
N ASN A 75 -11.42 -2.52 -6.74
CA ASN A 75 -11.74 -1.83 -5.49
C ASN A 75 -11.12 -2.51 -4.28
N GLN A 76 -11.08 -3.84 -4.25
CA GLN A 76 -10.47 -4.59 -3.16
C GLN A 76 -8.97 -4.31 -3.07
N ARG A 77 -8.28 -4.30 -4.22
CA ARG A 77 -6.86 -3.99 -4.28
C ARG A 77 -6.58 -2.56 -3.85
N LEU A 78 -7.39 -1.61 -4.32
CA LEU A 78 -7.23 -0.20 -3.93
C LEU A 78 -7.56 0.02 -2.46
N SER A 79 -8.51 -0.72 -1.90
CA SER A 79 -8.83 -0.63 -0.47
C SER A 79 -7.63 -0.97 0.40
N ALA A 80 -6.87 -1.99 0.00
CA ALA A 80 -5.65 -2.36 0.72
C ALA A 80 -4.61 -1.24 0.65
N VAL A 81 -4.42 -0.65 -0.53
CA VAL A 81 -3.46 0.45 -0.73
C VAL A 81 -3.88 1.68 0.08
N ARG A 82 -5.17 2.02 0.08
CA ARG A 82 -5.69 3.15 0.87
C ARG A 82 -5.48 2.92 2.36
N LYS A 83 -5.71 1.69 2.83
CA LYS A 83 -5.51 1.35 4.23
C LYS A 83 -4.04 1.49 4.62
N LEU A 84 -3.14 1.02 3.76
CA LEU A 84 -1.71 1.17 4.00
C LEU A 84 -1.33 2.65 4.10
N ALA A 85 -1.81 3.49 3.20
CA ALA A 85 -1.51 4.92 3.22
C ALA A 85 -1.99 5.58 4.50
N SER A 86 -3.22 5.28 4.93
CA SER A 86 -3.79 5.83 6.15
C SER A 86 -2.96 5.43 7.38
N GLU A 87 -2.61 4.15 7.48
CA GLU A 87 -1.81 3.67 8.60
C GLU A 87 -0.39 4.23 8.57
N ALA A 88 0.18 4.35 7.37
CA ALA A 88 1.50 4.95 7.23
C ALA A 88 1.50 6.41 7.72
N ALA A 89 0.46 7.18 7.41
CA ALA A 89 0.32 8.54 7.88
C ALA A 89 0.19 8.59 9.41
N ASP A 90 -0.61 7.70 9.98
CA ASP A 90 -0.80 7.61 11.43
C ASP A 90 0.50 7.26 12.15
N ASN A 91 1.41 6.60 11.47
CA ASN A 91 2.71 6.20 12.04
C ASN A 91 3.86 7.12 11.60
N GLY A 92 3.55 8.27 11.01
CA GLY A 92 4.56 9.28 10.69
C GLY A 92 5.41 8.95 9.47
N LEU A 93 5.03 7.98 8.65
CA LEU A 93 5.77 7.59 7.44
C LEU A 93 5.28 8.29 6.19
N MET A 94 4.17 8.99 6.27
CA MET A 94 3.55 9.67 5.16
C MET A 94 2.85 10.94 5.66
N ASP A 95 2.88 11.98 4.82
CA ASP A 95 2.13 13.18 5.09
C ASP A 95 0.61 12.90 5.05
N GLY A 96 -0.13 13.49 5.99
CA GLY A 96 -1.58 13.26 6.09
C GLY A 96 -2.36 13.70 4.87
N GLN A 97 -1.93 14.79 4.22
CA GLN A 97 -2.60 15.26 2.99
C GLN A 97 -2.36 14.29 1.83
N THR A 98 -1.17 13.74 1.73
CA THR A 98 -0.85 12.71 0.73
C THR A 98 -1.73 11.49 0.94
N ALA A 99 -1.82 11.00 2.18
CA ALA A 99 -2.65 9.84 2.50
C ALA A 99 -4.13 10.12 2.20
N ALA A 100 -4.62 11.31 2.52
CA ALA A 100 -6.00 11.69 2.22
C ALA A 100 -6.25 11.70 0.71
N GLY A 101 -5.29 12.18 -0.08
CA GLY A 101 -5.37 12.14 -1.54
C GLY A 101 -5.47 10.72 -2.08
N ILE A 102 -4.64 9.82 -1.56
CA ILE A 102 -4.68 8.41 -1.92
C ILE A 102 -6.03 7.81 -1.55
N GLY A 103 -6.58 8.18 -0.41
CA GLY A 103 -7.89 7.70 0.04
C GLY A 103 -9.04 8.07 -0.90
N ARG A 104 -8.83 9.05 -1.78
CA ARG A 104 -9.84 9.49 -2.74
C ARG A 104 -9.72 8.81 -4.11
N VAL A 105 -8.79 7.92 -4.28
CA VAL A 105 -8.62 7.22 -5.57
C VAL A 105 -9.75 6.19 -5.82
#